data_be6c772ccb0c8a24854266c7ac76baf2
#
_entry.id   be6c772ccb0c8a24854266c7ac76baf2
#
_cell.length_a   1.000
_cell.length_b   1.000
_cell.length_c   1.000
_cell.angle_alpha   90.00
_cell.angle_beta   90.00
_cell.angle_gamma   90.00
#
_symmetry.space_group_name_H-M   'P 1'
#
loop_
_entity.id
_entity.type
_entity.pdbx_description
1 polymer ?
#
loop_
_entity_poly.entity_id
_entity_poly.type
_entity_poly.pdbx_seq_one_letter_code
_entity_poly.pdbx_strand_id
1 'polypeptide(L)'
;MFMANDPNKILDSTLKGNSEQPPIMQTQPENEIFSNRRIAKNTLVLYVRMIFMTLLGLFTSRIVLQTLGVSDYGVLSAVGGVISMMGILTKSLSKSISRHLTFELGKGDKEKLKDVFSTSVNVQLAIAIVILLVGSTLGMWFLNNKMNIPDGRMDAANWVMWSTIIGFMISLINVPYSAAIVSHERMSVYAYMTIFEALLSLLVVSVLYFSPVDKLKLYAVLTICSAFIVRFIYMVYCRRKFEECRYRFVFNIPMLKELTGFAGWNFFGEGAWIFNTQGIDLLINIYFGVTLNAARGIAGQVNALSTKFVTNFMTALGPQITKTYAAGNLPQMHQLVCRGAKFSFFLTILFAIPFGFEAEKLLTLWLGIVPEYTVIFVRLTFISAITTVLGNTLVTAQYATGKIRKYQIVMTICGFWVFPLTWIAFKLGGGPTWSYIIFILVYFGLIFVRIYLVKDMINLSWSLYVKEVLGRSLIVFIGAFIPPLVIYLLMPPTIFRFILLCCASLLATCFSIYRFGLQPQEKTAIMGVIAKCFHKNSKQ
;
A
#
# COMPACT_ATOMS: atom_id res chain seq x y z
N MET A 1 8.66 -60.91 23.01
CA MET A 1 8.02 -60.14 24.12
C MET A 1 8.22 -58.65 23.80
N PHE A 2 7.32 -58.12 22.98
CA PHE A 2 7.37 -56.71 22.52
C PHE A 2 6.41 -55.91 23.42
N MET A 3 6.94 -54.99 24.21
CA MET A 3 6.12 -54.02 24.94
C MET A 3 5.83 -52.83 23.99
N ALA A 4 4.57 -52.65 23.68
CA ALA A 4 4.06 -51.52 22.94
C ALA A 4 4.16 -50.22 23.78
N ASN A 5 4.92 -49.24 23.29
CA ASN A 5 4.91 -47.88 23.83
C ASN A 5 3.67 -47.15 23.31
N ASP A 6 2.80 -46.77 24.22
CA ASP A 6 1.59 -46.00 23.97
C ASP A 6 1.95 -44.52 23.61
N PRO A 7 1.59 -44.02 22.41
CA PRO A 7 1.91 -42.66 21.97
C PRO A 7 1.23 -41.54 22.78
N ASN A 8 0.21 -41.85 23.56
CA ASN A 8 -0.56 -40.86 24.32
C ASN A 8 0.11 -40.41 25.64
N LYS A 9 1.13 -41.13 26.13
CA LYS A 9 1.87 -40.72 27.34
C LYS A 9 2.89 -39.60 27.12
N ILE A 10 3.30 -39.33 25.87
CA ILE A 10 4.25 -38.24 25.53
C ILE A 10 3.52 -36.90 25.37
N LEU A 11 2.22 -36.93 25.05
CA LEU A 11 1.42 -35.71 24.88
C LEU A 11 1.01 -35.04 26.21
N ASP A 12 0.86 -35.84 27.29
CA ASP A 12 0.41 -35.32 28.59
C ASP A 12 1.53 -34.68 29.43
N SER A 13 2.79 -35.00 29.17
CA SER A 13 3.93 -34.40 29.88
C SER A 13 4.34 -33.02 29.33
N THR A 14 3.93 -32.67 28.12
CA THR A 14 4.19 -31.36 27.50
C THR A 14 3.11 -30.31 27.75
N LEU A 15 1.97 -30.71 28.31
CA LEU A 15 0.85 -29.80 28.60
C LEU A 15 0.82 -29.30 30.08
N LYS A 16 1.74 -29.75 30.93
CA LYS A 16 1.87 -29.29 32.33
C LYS A 16 3.06 -28.36 32.58
N GLY A 17 3.67 -27.81 31.56
CA GLY A 17 4.63 -26.71 31.67
C GLY A 17 3.89 -25.39 31.87
N ASN A 18 3.95 -24.87 33.09
CA ASN A 18 3.57 -23.55 33.60
C ASN A 18 3.06 -22.55 32.55
N SER A 19 1.76 -22.31 32.56
CA SER A 19 1.13 -21.12 31.98
C SER A 19 1.39 -19.90 32.88
N GLU A 20 2.63 -19.52 33.07
CA GLU A 20 2.94 -18.16 33.50
C GLU A 20 2.76 -17.25 32.30
N GLN A 21 1.60 -16.62 32.22
CA GLN A 21 1.38 -15.48 31.35
C GLN A 21 2.42 -14.43 31.75
N PRO A 22 3.19 -13.86 30.80
CA PRO A 22 4.11 -12.77 31.10
C PRO A 22 3.31 -11.65 31.80
N PRO A 23 3.87 -10.98 32.82
CA PRO A 23 3.17 -9.97 33.59
C PRO A 23 2.60 -8.92 32.64
N ILE A 24 1.28 -8.69 32.76
CA ILE A 24 0.57 -7.64 32.00
C ILE A 24 1.21 -6.32 32.45
N MET A 25 2.13 -5.79 31.63
CA MET A 25 2.61 -4.43 31.82
C MET A 25 1.38 -3.52 31.69
N GLN A 26 0.90 -3.01 32.82
CA GLN A 26 -0.09 -1.94 32.85
C GLN A 26 0.51 -0.77 32.06
N THR A 27 0.06 -0.57 30.83
CA THR A 27 0.46 0.56 30.00
C THR A 27 -0.09 1.82 30.65
N GLN A 28 0.80 2.61 31.24
CA GLN A 28 0.45 3.92 31.79
C GLN A 28 -0.14 4.79 30.66
N PRO A 29 -1.12 5.65 30.94
CA PRO A 29 -1.76 6.53 29.95
C PRO A 29 -0.76 7.43 29.18
N GLU A 30 0.41 7.70 29.72
CA GLU A 30 1.50 8.39 29.03
C GLU A 30 2.00 7.65 27.78
N ASN A 31 2.13 6.32 27.82
CA ASN A 31 2.58 5.52 26.66
C ASN A 31 1.58 5.54 25.49
N GLU A 32 0.28 5.62 25.77
CA GLU A 32 -0.75 5.76 24.73
C GLU A 32 -0.71 7.12 24.03
N ILE A 33 -0.55 8.19 24.79
CA ILE A 33 -0.47 9.56 24.25
C ILE A 33 0.78 9.72 23.38
N PHE A 34 1.93 9.16 23.80
CA PHE A 34 3.17 9.15 23.01
C PHE A 34 3.02 8.35 21.71
N SER A 35 2.33 7.21 21.73
CA SER A 35 2.05 6.39 20.54
C SER A 35 1.20 7.15 19.53
N ASN A 36 0.09 7.75 19.95
CA ASN A 36 -0.83 8.50 19.07
C ASN A 36 -0.15 9.74 18.45
N ARG A 37 0.65 10.48 19.22
CA ARG A 37 1.43 11.62 18.73
C ARG A 37 2.46 11.20 17.69
N ARG A 38 3.10 10.05 17.89
CA ARG A 38 4.09 9.50 16.96
C ARG A 38 3.44 9.09 15.63
N ILE A 39 2.28 8.41 15.69
CA ILE A 39 1.50 8.07 14.50
C ILE A 39 1.11 9.34 13.73
N ALA A 40 0.53 10.34 14.39
CA ALA A 40 0.12 11.59 13.77
C ALA A 40 1.29 12.32 13.10
N LYS A 41 2.45 12.45 13.79
CA LYS A 41 3.66 13.05 13.23
C LYS A 41 4.16 12.28 12.02
N ASN A 42 4.24 10.96 12.11
CA ASN A 42 4.70 10.11 11.01
C ASN A 42 3.77 10.21 9.80
N THR A 43 2.45 10.22 10.02
CA THR A 43 1.45 10.39 8.96
C THR A 43 1.58 11.74 8.27
N LEU A 44 1.74 12.83 9.03
CA LEU A 44 1.93 14.16 8.46
C LEU A 44 3.18 14.24 7.58
N VAL A 45 4.30 13.69 8.04
CA VAL A 45 5.55 13.64 7.26
C VAL A 45 5.36 12.87 5.96
N LEU A 46 4.64 11.74 5.99
CA LEU A 46 4.34 10.96 4.81
C LEU A 46 3.39 11.68 3.84
N TYR A 47 2.47 12.49 4.33
CA TYR A 47 1.58 13.30 3.47
C TYR A 47 2.34 14.43 2.77
N VAL A 48 3.18 15.18 3.50
CA VAL A 48 4.03 16.21 2.90
C VAL A 48 4.93 15.58 1.83
N ARG A 49 5.57 14.46 2.14
CA ARG A 49 6.35 13.68 1.17
C ARG A 49 5.51 13.31 -0.06
N MET A 50 4.29 12.80 0.14
CA MET A 50 3.42 12.35 -0.96
C MET A 50 3.10 13.47 -1.94
N ILE A 51 2.74 14.65 -1.43
CA ILE A 51 2.43 15.82 -2.27
C ILE A 51 3.69 16.22 -3.06
N PHE A 52 4.82 16.34 -2.38
CA PHE A 52 6.10 16.69 -3.00
C PHE A 52 6.50 15.68 -4.09
N MET A 53 6.42 14.38 -3.79
CA MET A 53 6.75 13.31 -4.75
C MET A 53 5.83 13.30 -5.96
N THR A 54 4.54 13.60 -5.77
CA THR A 54 3.58 13.67 -6.87
C THR A 54 3.89 14.83 -7.82
N LEU A 55 4.13 16.02 -7.26
CA LEU A 55 4.51 17.20 -8.06
C LEU A 55 5.83 16.98 -8.80
N LEU A 56 6.84 16.46 -8.09
CA LEU A 56 8.15 16.19 -8.66
C LEU A 56 8.09 15.11 -9.75
N GLY A 57 7.29 14.06 -9.57
CA GLY A 57 7.07 13.01 -10.56
C GLY A 57 6.41 13.53 -11.85
N LEU A 58 5.40 14.40 -11.72
CA LEU A 58 4.76 15.05 -12.88
C LEU A 58 5.75 15.93 -13.64
N PHE A 59 6.58 16.69 -12.93
CA PHE A 59 7.60 17.53 -13.52
C PHE A 59 8.69 16.70 -14.22
N THR A 60 9.21 15.67 -13.55
CA THR A 60 10.24 14.77 -14.09
C THR A 60 9.76 14.07 -15.36
N SER A 61 8.56 13.50 -15.37
CA SER A 61 8.02 12.78 -16.54
C SER A 61 7.89 13.69 -17.77
N ARG A 62 7.49 14.95 -17.57
CA ARG A 62 7.43 15.95 -18.64
C ARG A 62 8.82 16.23 -19.23
N ILE A 63 9.83 16.45 -18.40
CA ILE A 63 11.20 16.72 -18.86
C ILE A 63 11.77 15.50 -19.58
N VAL A 64 11.57 14.28 -19.05
CA VAL A 64 11.99 13.03 -19.71
C VAL A 64 11.44 12.95 -21.13
N LEU A 65 10.11 13.15 -21.28
CA LEU A 65 9.46 13.10 -22.59
C LEU A 65 10.00 14.17 -23.55
N GLN A 66 10.21 15.40 -23.08
CA GLN A 66 10.75 16.51 -23.90
C GLN A 66 12.21 16.28 -24.29
N THR A 67 13.01 15.65 -23.41
CA THR A 67 14.45 15.44 -23.60
C THR A 67 14.75 14.23 -24.48
N LEU A 68 14.05 13.11 -24.26
CA LEU A 68 14.22 11.86 -25.01
C LEU A 68 13.44 11.88 -26.35
N GLY A 69 12.32 12.60 -26.40
CA GLY A 69 11.34 12.50 -27.47
C GLY A 69 10.42 11.29 -27.34
N VAL A 70 9.37 11.26 -28.19
CA VAL A 70 8.30 10.25 -28.10
C VAL A 70 8.82 8.84 -28.36
N SER A 71 9.72 8.67 -29.33
CA SER A 71 10.26 7.37 -29.73
C SER A 71 11.07 6.71 -28.59
N ASP A 72 12.06 7.40 -28.05
CA ASP A 72 12.93 6.89 -26.99
C ASP A 72 12.19 6.73 -25.66
N TYR A 73 11.24 7.63 -25.36
CA TYR A 73 10.34 7.48 -24.23
C TYR A 73 9.44 6.23 -24.37
N GLY A 74 9.02 5.93 -25.60
CA GLY A 74 8.29 4.69 -25.93
C GLY A 74 9.12 3.44 -25.62
N VAL A 75 10.39 3.41 -26.05
CA VAL A 75 11.33 2.32 -25.72
C VAL A 75 11.50 2.17 -24.22
N LEU A 76 11.74 3.27 -23.50
CA LEU A 76 11.88 3.27 -22.03
C LEU A 76 10.64 2.72 -21.34
N SER A 77 9.46 3.14 -21.77
CA SER A 77 8.18 2.70 -21.20
C SER A 77 7.91 1.21 -21.46
N ALA A 78 8.19 0.75 -22.67
CA ALA A 78 7.97 -0.64 -23.07
C ALA A 78 8.90 -1.60 -22.31
N VAL A 79 10.20 -1.28 -22.24
CA VAL A 79 11.18 -2.07 -21.49
C VAL A 79 10.92 -2.02 -19.98
N GLY A 80 10.64 -0.83 -19.44
CA GLY A 80 10.30 -0.64 -18.01
C GLY A 80 9.02 -1.35 -17.60
N GLY A 81 8.04 -1.47 -18.49
CA GLY A 81 6.77 -2.16 -18.27
C GLY A 81 6.95 -3.63 -17.93
N VAL A 82 7.86 -4.33 -18.61
CA VAL A 82 8.16 -5.75 -18.35
C VAL A 82 8.64 -5.98 -16.92
N ILE A 83 9.49 -5.10 -16.41
CA ILE A 83 10.07 -5.24 -15.06
C ILE A 83 9.15 -4.69 -13.98
N SER A 84 8.29 -3.71 -14.29
CA SER A 84 7.32 -3.19 -13.33
C SER A 84 6.34 -4.27 -12.83
N MET A 85 6.05 -5.29 -13.65
CA MET A 85 5.25 -6.46 -13.23
C MET A 85 5.90 -7.23 -12.07
N MET A 86 7.23 -7.22 -11.98
CA MET A 86 7.96 -7.86 -10.87
C MET A 86 7.87 -7.07 -9.56
N GLY A 87 7.38 -5.83 -9.59
CA GLY A 87 7.16 -4.99 -8.40
C GLY A 87 6.24 -5.61 -7.35
N ILE A 88 5.38 -6.56 -7.74
CA ILE A 88 4.51 -7.31 -6.83
C ILE A 88 5.32 -8.21 -5.91
N LEU A 89 6.36 -8.87 -6.45
CA LEU A 89 7.31 -9.67 -5.66
C LEU A 89 7.99 -8.80 -4.60
N THR A 90 8.48 -7.63 -4.99
CA THR A 90 9.11 -6.67 -4.08
C THR A 90 8.19 -6.25 -2.94
N LYS A 91 6.92 -5.98 -3.24
CA LYS A 91 5.90 -5.61 -2.23
C LYS A 91 5.64 -6.76 -1.25
N SER A 92 5.48 -7.98 -1.74
CA SER A 92 5.22 -9.16 -0.90
C SER A 92 6.40 -9.46 0.04
N LEU A 93 7.63 -9.39 -0.49
CA LEU A 93 8.86 -9.56 0.28
C LEU A 93 9.05 -8.43 1.31
N SER A 94 8.82 -7.17 0.92
CA SER A 94 8.89 -6.01 1.83
C SER A 94 7.92 -6.14 3.01
N LYS A 95 6.69 -6.59 2.76
CA LYS A 95 5.71 -6.85 3.83
C LYS A 95 6.18 -7.96 4.78
N SER A 96 6.74 -9.05 4.24
CA SER A 96 7.27 -10.16 5.03
C SER A 96 8.42 -9.68 5.93
N ILE A 97 9.42 -9.01 5.36
CA ILE A 97 10.61 -8.53 6.08
C ILE A 97 10.21 -7.50 7.15
N SER A 98 9.40 -6.51 6.78
CA SER A 98 8.95 -5.48 7.73
C SER A 98 8.16 -6.08 8.89
N ARG A 99 7.30 -7.08 8.64
CA ARG A 99 6.56 -7.79 9.68
C ARG A 99 7.50 -8.49 10.67
N HIS A 100 8.46 -9.27 10.16
CA HIS A 100 9.37 -10.05 11.01
C HIS A 100 10.31 -9.14 11.82
N LEU A 101 10.88 -8.09 11.18
CA LEU A 101 11.70 -7.11 11.90
C LEU A 101 10.90 -6.39 12.98
N THR A 102 9.67 -5.94 12.67
CA THR A 102 8.83 -5.23 13.63
C THR A 102 8.40 -6.14 14.78
N PHE A 103 8.14 -7.42 14.50
CA PHE A 103 7.76 -8.41 15.49
C PHE A 103 8.89 -8.68 16.49
N GLU A 104 10.11 -8.93 16.01
CA GLU A 104 11.26 -9.16 16.90
C GLU A 104 11.67 -7.88 17.66
N LEU A 105 11.50 -6.70 17.06
CA LEU A 105 11.62 -5.42 17.78
C LEU A 105 10.60 -5.29 18.92
N GLY A 106 9.36 -5.75 18.69
CA GLY A 106 8.32 -5.74 19.73
C GLY A 106 8.59 -6.73 20.87
N LYS A 107 9.28 -7.85 20.57
CA LYS A 107 9.75 -8.83 21.58
C LYS A 107 11.02 -8.41 22.31
N GLY A 108 11.82 -7.52 21.72
CA GLY A 108 13.12 -7.11 22.27
C GLY A 108 14.28 -8.10 22.04
N ASP A 109 14.10 -9.13 21.19
CA ASP A 109 15.13 -10.15 20.91
C ASP A 109 16.12 -9.65 19.84
N LYS A 110 17.22 -9.06 20.30
CA LYS A 110 18.24 -8.46 19.44
C LYS A 110 18.98 -9.45 18.55
N GLU A 111 19.23 -10.67 19.01
CA GLU A 111 19.95 -11.65 18.21
C GLU A 111 19.08 -12.20 17.07
N LYS A 112 17.82 -12.53 17.35
CA LYS A 112 16.88 -12.90 16.29
C LYS A 112 16.63 -11.76 15.32
N LEU A 113 16.60 -10.53 15.79
CA LEU A 113 16.46 -9.36 14.91
C LEU A 113 17.61 -9.27 13.88
N LYS A 114 18.87 -9.51 14.31
CA LYS A 114 20.03 -9.59 13.42
C LYS A 114 19.93 -10.76 12.44
N ASP A 115 19.44 -11.90 12.89
CA ASP A 115 19.24 -13.08 12.04
C ASP A 115 18.15 -12.83 11.00
N VAL A 116 17.02 -12.22 11.37
CA VAL A 116 15.97 -11.82 10.44
C VAL A 116 16.49 -10.89 9.37
N PHE A 117 17.26 -9.85 9.76
CA PHE A 117 17.83 -8.91 8.80
C PHE A 117 18.80 -9.59 7.84
N SER A 118 19.76 -10.36 8.37
CA SER A 118 20.78 -11.04 7.56
C SER A 118 20.18 -12.08 6.63
N THR A 119 19.24 -12.91 7.11
CA THR A 119 18.50 -13.87 6.29
C THR A 119 17.68 -13.16 5.20
N SER A 120 17.07 -12.01 5.52
CA SER A 120 16.34 -11.20 4.53
C SER A 120 17.26 -10.70 3.41
N VAL A 121 18.49 -10.26 3.73
CA VAL A 121 19.48 -9.86 2.72
C VAL A 121 19.86 -11.05 1.83
N ASN A 122 20.09 -12.24 2.40
CA ASN A 122 20.41 -13.45 1.65
C ASN A 122 19.28 -13.86 0.69
N VAL A 123 18.02 -13.80 1.15
CA VAL A 123 16.83 -14.07 0.31
C VAL A 123 16.77 -13.09 -0.87
N GLN A 124 16.95 -11.79 -0.59
CA GLN A 124 16.90 -10.77 -1.64
C GLN A 124 18.04 -10.93 -2.66
N LEU A 125 19.24 -11.29 -2.19
CA LEU A 125 20.37 -11.56 -3.07
C LEU A 125 20.09 -12.78 -3.96
N ALA A 126 19.56 -13.86 -3.41
CA ALA A 126 19.20 -15.05 -4.19
C ALA A 126 18.15 -14.73 -5.26
N ILE A 127 17.12 -13.97 -4.91
CA ILE A 127 16.08 -13.54 -5.86
C ILE A 127 16.66 -12.59 -6.91
N ALA A 128 17.56 -11.68 -6.54
CA ALA A 128 18.25 -10.79 -7.47
C ALA A 128 19.06 -11.57 -8.51
N ILE A 129 19.76 -12.64 -8.10
CA ILE A 129 20.48 -13.53 -9.02
C ILE A 129 19.52 -14.25 -9.99
N VAL A 130 18.39 -14.76 -9.49
CA VAL A 130 17.36 -15.38 -10.35
C VAL A 130 16.84 -14.37 -11.38
N ILE A 131 16.56 -13.14 -10.96
CA ILE A 131 16.10 -12.08 -11.87
C ILE A 131 17.17 -11.68 -12.88
N LEU A 132 18.42 -11.65 -12.47
CA LEU A 132 19.54 -11.44 -13.41
C LEU A 132 19.55 -12.53 -14.49
N LEU A 133 19.48 -13.79 -14.10
CA LEU A 133 19.48 -14.93 -15.03
C LEU A 133 18.26 -14.90 -15.97
N VAL A 134 17.06 -14.70 -15.43
CA VAL A 134 15.82 -14.62 -16.23
C VAL A 134 15.82 -13.38 -17.12
N GLY A 135 16.23 -12.24 -16.59
CA GLY A 135 16.29 -10.98 -17.35
C GLY A 135 17.31 -11.02 -18.48
N SER A 136 18.52 -11.56 -18.22
CA SER A 136 19.58 -11.69 -19.22
C SER A 136 19.30 -12.74 -20.29
N THR A 137 18.45 -13.73 -20.02
CA THR A 137 18.06 -14.78 -20.98
C THR A 137 16.71 -14.45 -21.63
N LEU A 138 15.62 -14.71 -20.92
CA LEU A 138 14.25 -14.53 -21.44
C LEU A 138 13.92 -13.06 -21.72
N GLY A 139 14.37 -12.12 -20.86
CA GLY A 139 14.13 -10.71 -21.04
C GLY A 139 14.82 -10.16 -22.29
N MET A 140 16.09 -10.48 -22.48
CA MET A 140 16.87 -10.08 -23.67
C MET A 140 16.35 -10.77 -24.94
N TRP A 141 15.98 -12.05 -24.86
CA TRP A 141 15.37 -12.75 -25.98
C TRP A 141 14.05 -12.11 -26.39
N PHE A 142 13.19 -11.75 -25.42
CA PHE A 142 11.92 -11.09 -25.69
C PHE A 142 12.11 -9.71 -26.31
N LEU A 143 13.03 -8.89 -25.78
CA LEU A 143 13.37 -7.59 -26.33
C LEU A 143 13.80 -7.69 -27.80
N ASN A 144 14.73 -8.61 -28.11
CA ASN A 144 15.35 -8.66 -29.44
C ASN A 144 14.48 -9.39 -30.50
N ASN A 145 13.49 -10.24 -30.07
CA ASN A 145 12.73 -11.07 -31.01
C ASN A 145 11.24 -10.77 -31.05
N LYS A 146 10.67 -10.12 -30.02
CA LYS A 146 9.22 -9.92 -29.89
C LYS A 146 8.79 -8.47 -29.75
N MET A 147 9.67 -7.61 -29.27
CA MET A 147 9.33 -6.19 -29.10
C MET A 147 9.55 -5.43 -30.42
N ASN A 148 8.63 -4.53 -30.71
CA ASN A 148 8.72 -3.66 -31.88
C ASN A 148 9.50 -2.40 -31.48
N ILE A 149 10.81 -2.41 -31.72
CA ILE A 149 11.71 -1.31 -31.42
C ILE A 149 11.99 -0.55 -32.71
N PRO A 150 11.98 0.80 -32.73
CA PRO A 150 12.28 1.60 -33.90
C PRO A 150 13.67 1.29 -34.49
N ASP A 151 13.80 1.38 -35.81
CA ASP A 151 15.04 1.07 -36.51
C ASP A 151 16.21 1.93 -35.99
N GLY A 152 17.36 1.25 -35.77
CA GLY A 152 18.58 1.90 -35.25
C GLY A 152 18.57 2.15 -33.73
N ARG A 153 17.49 1.87 -33.00
CA ARG A 153 17.42 2.07 -31.54
C ARG A 153 17.58 0.79 -30.71
N MET A 154 17.77 -0.37 -31.34
CA MET A 154 17.88 -1.66 -30.64
C MET A 154 19.08 -1.70 -29.68
N ASP A 155 20.23 -1.13 -30.04
CA ASP A 155 21.38 -1.05 -29.15
C ASP A 155 21.07 -0.20 -27.90
N ALA A 156 20.45 0.96 -28.05
CA ALA A 156 20.02 1.77 -26.92
C ALA A 156 18.94 1.07 -26.06
N ALA A 157 18.01 0.32 -26.67
CA ALA A 157 17.04 -0.49 -25.95
C ALA A 157 17.70 -1.61 -25.12
N ASN A 158 18.75 -2.23 -25.63
CA ASN A 158 19.55 -3.21 -24.87
C ASN A 158 20.21 -2.57 -23.64
N TRP A 159 20.80 -1.36 -23.77
CA TRP A 159 21.32 -0.61 -22.63
C TRP A 159 20.24 -0.30 -21.57
N VAL A 160 19.04 0.09 -22.00
CA VAL A 160 17.90 0.31 -21.11
C VAL A 160 17.47 -0.98 -20.41
N MET A 161 17.42 -2.09 -21.12
CA MET A 161 17.06 -3.39 -20.51
C MET A 161 18.05 -3.79 -19.43
N TRP A 162 19.37 -3.72 -19.71
CA TRP A 162 20.41 -4.00 -18.72
C TRP A 162 20.32 -3.05 -17.52
N SER A 163 20.13 -1.77 -17.75
CA SER A 163 19.99 -0.79 -16.67
C SER A 163 18.78 -1.07 -15.78
N THR A 164 17.67 -1.49 -16.39
CA THR A 164 16.44 -1.81 -15.67
C THR A 164 16.59 -3.10 -14.85
N ILE A 165 17.23 -4.14 -15.39
CA ILE A 165 17.53 -5.39 -14.65
C ILE A 165 18.44 -5.09 -13.46
N ILE A 166 19.56 -4.40 -13.66
CA ILE A 166 20.53 -4.07 -12.61
C ILE A 166 19.89 -3.14 -11.57
N GLY A 167 19.16 -2.11 -11.99
CA GLY A 167 18.45 -1.20 -11.11
C GLY A 167 17.42 -1.92 -10.24
N PHE A 168 16.68 -2.89 -10.81
CA PHE A 168 15.73 -3.70 -10.07
C PHE A 168 16.42 -4.63 -9.05
N MET A 169 17.55 -5.24 -9.40
CA MET A 169 18.37 -6.01 -8.46
C MET A 169 18.84 -5.17 -7.27
N ILE A 170 19.36 -3.97 -7.53
CA ILE A 170 19.78 -3.03 -6.49
C ILE A 170 18.59 -2.66 -5.59
N SER A 171 17.43 -2.41 -6.17
CA SER A 171 16.20 -2.13 -5.45
C SER A 171 15.79 -3.29 -4.52
N LEU A 172 15.85 -4.54 -5.00
CA LEU A 172 15.60 -5.73 -4.17
C LEU A 172 16.52 -5.79 -2.95
N ILE A 173 17.84 -5.64 -3.17
CA ILE A 173 18.82 -5.67 -2.08
C ILE A 173 18.61 -4.48 -1.11
N ASN A 174 17.94 -3.41 -1.51
CA ASN A 174 17.61 -2.27 -0.66
C ASN A 174 16.39 -2.51 0.25
N VAL A 175 15.51 -3.47 -0.10
CA VAL A 175 14.26 -3.74 0.66
C VAL A 175 14.49 -3.99 2.15
N PRO A 176 15.45 -4.81 2.62
CA PRO A 176 15.68 -5.02 4.06
C PRO A 176 16.03 -3.74 4.81
N TYR A 177 16.79 -2.83 4.18
CA TYR A 177 17.19 -1.56 4.80
C TYR A 177 16.01 -0.59 4.92
N SER A 178 15.20 -0.47 3.87
CA SER A 178 13.97 0.33 3.93
C SER A 178 12.96 -0.25 4.93
N ALA A 179 12.84 -1.57 5.01
CA ALA A 179 12.00 -2.26 5.98
C ALA A 179 12.48 -2.00 7.42
N ALA A 180 13.79 -1.98 7.69
CA ALA A 180 14.34 -1.65 8.99
C ALA A 180 13.98 -0.21 9.41
N ILE A 181 14.12 0.78 8.53
CA ILE A 181 13.72 2.18 8.81
C ILE A 181 12.23 2.27 9.18
N VAL A 182 11.36 1.57 8.44
CA VAL A 182 9.91 1.54 8.70
C VAL A 182 9.61 0.83 10.01
N SER A 183 10.26 -0.30 10.29
CA SER A 183 10.06 -1.09 11.53
C SER A 183 10.47 -0.32 12.79
N HIS A 184 11.50 0.51 12.70
CA HIS A 184 11.89 1.46 13.76
C HIS A 184 11.05 2.74 13.78
N GLU A 185 10.02 2.84 12.92
CA GLU A 185 9.12 4.00 12.82
C GLU A 185 9.82 5.33 12.52
N ARG A 186 10.98 5.28 11.86
CA ARG A 186 11.73 6.47 11.45
C ARG A 186 11.18 7.06 10.14
N MET A 187 9.87 7.41 10.15
CA MET A 187 9.17 7.84 8.93
C MET A 187 9.73 9.12 8.31
N SER A 188 10.31 10.03 9.13
CA SER A 188 11.01 11.21 8.61
C SER A 188 12.22 10.84 7.77
N VAL A 189 13.01 9.84 8.24
CA VAL A 189 14.17 9.36 7.49
C VAL A 189 13.73 8.67 6.19
N TYR A 190 12.70 7.83 6.27
CA TYR A 190 12.10 7.21 5.10
C TYR A 190 11.63 8.25 4.07
N ALA A 191 11.00 9.34 4.53
CA ALA A 191 10.58 10.44 3.68
C ALA A 191 11.78 11.15 3.02
N TYR A 192 12.81 11.51 3.79
CA TYR A 192 14.01 12.16 3.25
C TYR A 192 14.75 11.30 2.23
N MET A 193 14.89 9.99 2.49
CA MET A 193 15.52 9.05 1.56
C MET A 193 14.76 8.99 0.23
N THR A 194 13.44 8.87 0.28
CA THR A 194 12.63 8.81 -0.96
C THR A 194 12.57 10.14 -1.69
N ILE A 195 12.59 11.28 -0.98
CA ILE A 195 12.70 12.61 -1.60
C ILE A 195 14.07 12.75 -2.28
N PHE A 196 15.14 12.33 -1.62
CA PHE A 196 16.49 12.34 -2.20
C PHE A 196 16.56 11.49 -3.49
N GLU A 197 15.97 10.29 -3.47
CA GLU A 197 15.86 9.42 -4.65
C GLU A 197 15.15 10.12 -5.83
N ALA A 198 14.05 10.84 -5.55
CA ALA A 198 13.32 11.57 -6.56
C ALA A 198 14.08 12.80 -7.09
N LEU A 199 14.79 13.52 -6.21
CA LEU A 199 15.65 14.62 -6.62
C LEU A 199 16.83 14.13 -7.49
N LEU A 200 17.40 12.97 -7.13
CA LEU A 200 18.45 12.34 -7.92
C LEU A 200 17.94 11.92 -9.30
N SER A 201 16.72 11.38 -9.39
CA SER A 201 16.06 11.09 -10.67
C SER A 201 15.86 12.37 -11.51
N LEU A 202 15.44 13.47 -10.89
CA LEU A 202 15.34 14.77 -11.58
C LEU A 202 16.71 15.26 -12.08
N LEU A 203 17.76 15.11 -11.26
CA LEU A 203 19.12 15.47 -11.63
C LEU A 203 19.59 14.65 -12.83
N VAL A 204 19.36 13.33 -12.86
CA VAL A 204 19.65 12.48 -14.02
C VAL A 204 19.04 13.05 -15.29
N VAL A 205 17.76 13.41 -15.25
CA VAL A 205 17.05 13.95 -16.40
C VAL A 205 17.58 15.34 -16.81
N SER A 206 17.94 16.17 -15.83
CA SER A 206 18.52 17.48 -16.07
C SER A 206 19.90 17.38 -16.78
N VAL A 207 20.72 16.42 -16.39
CA VAL A 207 22.02 16.15 -17.04
C VAL A 207 21.83 15.74 -18.51
N LEU A 208 20.78 14.97 -18.82
CA LEU A 208 20.46 14.58 -20.20
C LEU A 208 20.17 15.78 -21.11
N TYR A 209 19.54 16.82 -20.54
CA TYR A 209 19.18 18.00 -21.33
C TYR A 209 20.41 18.68 -21.94
N PHE A 210 21.52 18.74 -21.22
CA PHE A 210 22.75 19.38 -21.63
C PHE A 210 23.75 18.45 -22.35
N SER A 211 23.43 17.14 -22.44
CA SER A 211 24.38 16.17 -22.98
C SER A 211 24.35 16.09 -24.51
N PRO A 212 25.51 16.03 -25.18
CA PRO A 212 25.62 15.82 -26.61
C PRO A 212 25.60 14.35 -27.04
N VAL A 213 25.71 13.40 -26.11
CA VAL A 213 25.73 11.94 -26.40
C VAL A 213 24.33 11.37 -26.54
N ASP A 214 24.25 10.11 -26.98
CA ASP A 214 22.96 9.39 -27.04
C ASP A 214 22.26 9.42 -25.68
N LYS A 215 21.17 10.17 -25.63
CA LYS A 215 20.46 10.49 -24.40
C LYS A 215 19.86 9.26 -23.75
N LEU A 216 19.40 8.27 -24.54
CA LEU A 216 18.79 7.04 -24.01
C LEU A 216 19.83 6.13 -23.34
N LYS A 217 21.02 5.99 -23.95
CA LYS A 217 22.15 5.25 -23.35
C LYS A 217 22.65 5.94 -22.08
N LEU A 218 22.83 7.25 -22.14
CA LEU A 218 23.26 8.03 -20.97
C LEU A 218 22.24 7.93 -19.82
N TYR A 219 20.94 7.99 -20.13
CA TYR A 219 19.87 7.77 -19.14
C TYR A 219 20.01 6.40 -18.45
N ALA A 220 20.25 5.35 -19.22
CA ALA A 220 20.44 4.00 -18.70
C ALA A 220 21.61 3.95 -17.70
N VAL A 221 22.78 4.51 -18.06
CA VAL A 221 23.95 4.54 -17.18
C VAL A 221 23.71 5.38 -15.92
N LEU A 222 23.19 6.59 -16.06
CA LEU A 222 22.93 7.46 -14.91
C LEU A 222 21.89 6.89 -13.95
N THR A 223 20.90 6.14 -14.46
CA THR A 223 19.91 5.46 -13.62
C THR A 223 20.55 4.37 -12.77
N ILE A 224 21.48 3.57 -13.32
CA ILE A 224 22.26 2.59 -12.54
C ILE A 224 23.08 3.31 -11.46
N CYS A 225 23.82 4.37 -11.83
CA CYS A 225 24.61 5.15 -10.89
C CYS A 225 23.75 5.70 -9.74
N SER A 226 22.57 6.25 -10.07
CA SER A 226 21.64 6.77 -9.06
C SER A 226 21.16 5.66 -8.11
N ALA A 227 20.84 4.47 -8.64
CA ALA A 227 20.42 3.32 -7.83
C ALA A 227 21.53 2.88 -6.85
N PHE A 228 22.80 2.86 -7.29
CA PHE A 228 23.93 2.59 -6.42
C PHE A 228 24.12 3.65 -5.33
N ILE A 229 24.02 4.93 -5.66
CA ILE A 229 24.13 6.02 -4.69
C ILE A 229 23.05 5.89 -3.62
N VAL A 230 21.79 5.70 -4.02
CA VAL A 230 20.67 5.51 -3.11
C VAL A 230 20.91 4.30 -2.20
N ARG A 231 21.28 3.17 -2.78
CA ARG A 231 21.61 1.95 -2.03
C ARG A 231 22.72 2.17 -1.01
N PHE A 232 23.77 2.85 -1.40
CA PHE A 232 24.91 3.16 -0.51
C PHE A 232 24.47 4.01 0.68
N ILE A 233 23.66 5.05 0.45
CA ILE A 233 23.15 5.93 1.51
C ILE A 233 22.27 5.15 2.50
N TYR A 234 21.33 4.32 2.01
CA TYR A 234 20.51 3.48 2.88
C TYR A 234 21.37 2.54 3.74
N MET A 235 22.36 1.89 3.12
CA MET A 235 23.26 0.97 3.81
C MET A 235 24.06 1.69 4.91
N VAL A 236 24.68 2.83 4.59
CA VAL A 236 25.50 3.59 5.54
C VAL A 236 24.65 4.10 6.71
N TYR A 237 23.47 4.65 6.41
CA TYR A 237 22.57 5.13 7.45
C TYR A 237 22.15 4.00 8.39
N CYS A 238 21.64 2.89 7.84
CA CYS A 238 21.15 1.77 8.65
C CYS A 238 22.26 1.12 9.48
N ARG A 239 23.44 0.89 8.89
CA ARG A 239 24.58 0.33 9.63
C ARG A 239 25.07 1.20 10.79
N ARG A 240 24.94 2.55 10.67
CA ARG A 240 25.33 3.49 11.73
C ARG A 240 24.28 3.61 12.83
N LYS A 241 23.00 3.42 12.52
CA LYS A 241 21.89 3.70 13.45
C LYS A 241 21.25 2.45 14.04
N PHE A 242 21.35 1.31 13.37
CA PHE A 242 20.71 0.06 13.76
C PHE A 242 21.74 -1.05 13.84
N GLU A 243 21.90 -1.66 15.02
CA GLU A 243 22.91 -2.70 15.27
C GLU A 243 22.62 -3.96 14.43
N GLU A 244 21.36 -4.30 14.23
CA GLU A 244 20.92 -5.44 13.44
C GLU A 244 21.24 -5.32 11.95
N CYS A 245 21.42 -4.11 11.42
CA CYS A 245 21.75 -3.89 10.01
C CYS A 245 23.24 -4.15 9.69
N ARG A 246 24.04 -4.60 10.66
CA ARG A 246 25.37 -5.15 10.42
C ARG A 246 25.22 -6.58 9.92
N TYR A 247 25.33 -6.74 8.60
CA TYR A 247 25.21 -8.04 7.95
C TYR A 247 26.21 -9.04 8.52
N ARG A 248 25.71 -10.24 8.84
CA ARG A 248 26.51 -11.44 9.10
C ARG A 248 26.01 -12.57 8.22
N PHE A 249 26.90 -13.40 7.72
CA PHE A 249 26.47 -14.58 6.95
C PHE A 249 25.82 -15.59 7.90
N VAL A 250 24.49 -15.72 7.79
CA VAL A 250 23.69 -16.67 8.57
C VAL A 250 22.83 -17.46 7.61
N PHE A 251 22.90 -18.78 7.71
CA PHE A 251 22.07 -19.69 6.91
C PHE A 251 21.09 -20.42 7.83
N ASN A 252 20.00 -19.75 8.18
CA ASN A 252 18.95 -20.28 9.05
C ASN A 252 17.78 -20.77 8.20
N ILE A 253 17.75 -22.09 7.90
CA ILE A 253 16.73 -22.72 7.06
C ILE A 253 15.30 -22.55 7.63
N PRO A 254 15.01 -22.74 8.92
CA PRO A 254 13.70 -22.46 9.50
C PRO A 254 13.22 -21.04 9.24
N MET A 255 14.05 -20.03 9.48
CA MET A 255 13.74 -18.61 9.26
C MET A 255 13.57 -18.29 7.77
N LEU A 256 14.40 -18.88 6.92
CA LEU A 256 14.26 -18.78 5.46
C LEU A 256 12.89 -19.27 5.00
N LYS A 257 12.45 -20.45 5.47
CA LYS A 257 11.14 -21.03 5.16
C LYS A 257 10.00 -20.15 5.70
N GLU A 258 10.15 -19.56 6.87
CA GLU A 258 9.15 -18.66 7.44
C GLU A 258 9.00 -17.37 6.62
N LEU A 259 10.11 -16.70 6.30
CA LEU A 259 10.13 -15.47 5.50
C LEU A 259 9.60 -15.70 4.08
N THR A 260 10.09 -16.74 3.39
CA THR A 260 9.67 -17.05 2.01
C THR A 260 8.26 -17.61 1.95
N GLY A 261 7.86 -18.42 2.94
CA GLY A 261 6.50 -18.93 3.06
C GLY A 261 5.49 -17.81 3.29
N PHE A 262 5.78 -16.87 4.17
CA PHE A 262 4.95 -15.68 4.37
C PHE A 262 4.85 -14.83 3.09
N ALA A 263 5.98 -14.58 2.43
CA ALA A 263 6.00 -13.82 1.17
C ALA A 263 5.22 -14.55 0.06
N GLY A 264 5.37 -15.88 -0.05
CA GLY A 264 4.66 -16.70 -1.03
C GLY A 264 3.15 -16.69 -0.84
N TRP A 265 2.65 -16.85 0.40
CA TRP A 265 1.22 -16.75 0.68
C TRP A 265 0.67 -15.35 0.44
N ASN A 266 1.46 -14.31 0.73
CA ASN A 266 1.07 -12.94 0.43
C ASN A 266 1.03 -12.68 -1.08
N PHE A 267 2.00 -13.19 -1.84
CA PHE A 267 2.02 -13.15 -3.31
C PHE A 267 0.80 -13.85 -3.92
N PHE A 268 0.43 -15.03 -3.40
CA PHE A 268 -0.77 -15.75 -3.81
C PHE A 268 -2.04 -14.92 -3.56
N GLY A 269 -2.14 -14.26 -2.42
CA GLY A 269 -3.25 -13.37 -2.10
C GLY A 269 -3.34 -12.13 -3.03
N GLU A 270 -2.20 -11.56 -3.40
CA GLU A 270 -2.15 -10.45 -4.37
C GLU A 270 -2.56 -10.89 -5.79
N GLY A 271 -2.39 -12.19 -6.13
CA GLY A 271 -2.78 -12.74 -7.42
C GLY A 271 -4.26 -12.54 -7.73
N ALA A 272 -5.17 -12.83 -6.78
CA ALA A 272 -6.61 -12.58 -6.94
C ALA A 272 -6.92 -11.10 -7.22
N TRP A 273 -6.21 -10.20 -6.54
CA TRP A 273 -6.35 -8.76 -6.78
C TRP A 273 -5.97 -8.37 -8.21
N ILE A 274 -4.91 -8.97 -8.77
CA ILE A 274 -4.47 -8.72 -10.15
C ILE A 274 -5.55 -9.20 -11.13
N PHE A 275 -6.11 -10.41 -10.95
CA PHE A 275 -7.20 -10.89 -11.78
C PHE A 275 -8.43 -9.98 -11.70
N ASN A 276 -8.76 -9.47 -10.53
CA ASN A 276 -9.90 -8.57 -10.33
C ASN A 276 -9.66 -7.15 -10.84
N THR A 277 -8.43 -6.76 -11.12
CA THR A 277 -8.11 -5.45 -11.73
C THR A 277 -7.78 -5.61 -13.20
N GLN A 278 -6.66 -6.22 -13.53
CA GLN A 278 -6.18 -6.38 -14.91
C GLN A 278 -7.05 -7.34 -15.74
N GLY A 279 -7.53 -8.45 -15.13
CA GLY A 279 -8.42 -9.39 -15.80
C GLY A 279 -9.76 -8.75 -16.17
N ILE A 280 -10.32 -7.91 -15.29
CA ILE A 280 -11.56 -7.18 -15.61
C ILE A 280 -11.31 -6.10 -16.68
N ASP A 281 -10.13 -5.43 -16.67
CA ASP A 281 -9.76 -4.50 -17.75
C ASP A 281 -9.74 -5.21 -19.11
N LEU A 282 -9.22 -6.44 -19.15
CA LEU A 282 -9.23 -7.27 -20.35
C LEU A 282 -10.65 -7.63 -20.78
N LEU A 283 -11.52 -8.05 -19.83
CA LEU A 283 -12.93 -8.34 -20.15
C LEU A 283 -13.67 -7.12 -20.71
N ILE A 284 -13.47 -5.94 -20.11
CA ILE A 284 -14.08 -4.69 -20.61
C ILE A 284 -13.60 -4.38 -22.02
N ASN A 285 -12.31 -4.61 -22.29
CA ASN A 285 -11.76 -4.42 -23.63
C ASN A 285 -12.44 -5.34 -24.66
N ILE A 286 -12.57 -6.63 -24.34
CA ILE A 286 -13.15 -7.66 -25.22
C ILE A 286 -14.63 -7.37 -25.52
N TYR A 287 -15.42 -6.99 -24.51
CA TYR A 287 -16.87 -6.84 -24.66
C TYR A 287 -17.31 -5.43 -25.06
N PHE A 288 -16.57 -4.39 -24.67
CA PHE A 288 -17.00 -2.99 -24.81
C PHE A 288 -15.96 -2.08 -25.49
N GLY A 289 -14.75 -2.59 -25.78
CA GLY A 289 -13.72 -1.88 -26.52
C GLY A 289 -12.84 -0.96 -25.68
N VAL A 290 -11.91 -0.29 -26.38
CA VAL A 290 -10.80 0.47 -25.77
C VAL A 290 -11.27 1.74 -25.06
N THR A 291 -12.34 2.37 -25.53
CA THR A 291 -12.86 3.64 -24.97
C THR A 291 -13.31 3.48 -23.51
N LEU A 292 -13.96 2.36 -23.18
CA LEU A 292 -14.39 2.09 -21.81
C LEU A 292 -13.22 1.74 -20.90
N ASN A 293 -12.16 1.13 -21.43
CA ASN A 293 -10.92 0.95 -20.69
C ASN A 293 -10.26 2.28 -20.31
N ALA A 294 -10.28 3.25 -21.23
CA ALA A 294 -9.79 4.60 -20.93
C ALA A 294 -10.61 5.25 -19.80
N ALA A 295 -11.94 5.16 -19.86
CA ALA A 295 -12.83 5.64 -18.80
C ALA A 295 -12.54 5.00 -17.45
N ARG A 296 -12.31 3.67 -17.42
CA ARG A 296 -11.93 2.92 -16.21
C ARG A 296 -10.55 3.32 -15.70
N GLY A 297 -9.58 3.52 -16.59
CA GLY A 297 -8.24 4.02 -16.24
C GLY A 297 -8.27 5.38 -15.56
N ILE A 298 -9.12 6.31 -16.08
CA ILE A 298 -9.33 7.63 -15.47
C ILE A 298 -9.94 7.47 -14.06
N ALA A 299 -10.96 6.64 -13.90
CA ALA A 299 -11.57 6.37 -12.60
C ALA A 299 -10.55 5.78 -11.60
N GLY A 300 -9.66 4.89 -12.07
CA GLY A 300 -8.55 4.35 -11.30
C GLY A 300 -7.55 5.42 -10.86
N GLN A 301 -7.22 6.38 -11.72
CA GLN A 301 -6.31 7.49 -11.37
C GLN A 301 -6.92 8.40 -10.28
N VAL A 302 -8.21 8.73 -10.37
CA VAL A 302 -8.92 9.51 -9.34
C VAL A 302 -8.90 8.78 -8.00
N ASN A 303 -9.19 7.47 -7.98
CA ASN A 303 -9.15 6.68 -6.77
C ASN A 303 -7.75 6.54 -6.18
N ALA A 304 -6.71 6.51 -7.03
CA ALA A 304 -5.33 6.39 -6.58
C ALA A 304 -4.91 7.56 -5.67
N LEU A 305 -5.46 8.76 -5.86
CA LEU A 305 -5.24 9.91 -4.97
C LEU A 305 -5.75 9.61 -3.56
N SER A 306 -7.02 9.21 -3.41
CA SER A 306 -7.61 8.84 -2.12
C SER A 306 -6.86 7.68 -1.47
N THR A 307 -6.55 6.65 -2.25
CA THR A 307 -5.82 5.46 -1.77
C THR A 307 -4.43 5.80 -1.25
N LYS A 308 -3.71 6.76 -1.85
CA LYS A 308 -2.39 7.20 -1.36
C LYS A 308 -2.48 7.79 0.06
N PHE A 309 -3.52 8.56 0.39
CA PHE A 309 -3.72 9.09 1.74
C PHE A 309 -3.92 7.97 2.76
N VAL A 310 -4.79 7.02 2.45
CA VAL A 310 -5.04 5.85 3.30
C VAL A 310 -3.77 5.00 3.46
N THR A 311 -3.04 4.75 2.38
CA THR A 311 -1.82 3.93 2.40
C THR A 311 -0.73 4.56 3.26
N ASN A 312 -0.51 5.88 3.15
CA ASN A 312 0.47 6.58 3.98
C ASN A 312 0.11 6.53 5.47
N PHE A 313 -1.17 6.71 5.80
CA PHE A 313 -1.66 6.54 7.17
C PHE A 313 -1.43 5.11 7.68
N MET A 314 -1.78 4.09 6.89
CA MET A 314 -1.57 2.69 7.25
C MET A 314 -0.08 2.31 7.36
N THR A 315 0.80 2.93 6.57
CA THR A 315 2.25 2.74 6.68
C THR A 315 2.78 3.24 8.03
N ALA A 316 2.22 4.32 8.56
CA ALA A 316 2.59 4.83 9.89
C ALA A 316 2.01 3.99 11.04
N LEU A 317 0.81 3.42 10.83
CA LEU A 317 0.06 2.66 11.84
C LEU A 317 0.50 1.19 11.93
N GLY A 318 0.85 0.57 10.79
CA GLY A 318 1.14 -0.86 10.69
C GLY A 318 2.19 -1.38 11.68
N PRO A 319 3.36 -0.73 11.81
CA PRO A 319 4.37 -1.14 12.78
C PRO A 319 3.87 -1.12 14.24
N GLN A 320 3.00 -0.17 14.59
CA GLN A 320 2.43 -0.08 15.94
C GLN A 320 1.51 -1.27 16.24
N ILE A 321 0.64 -1.65 15.28
CA ILE A 321 -0.22 -2.83 15.40
C ILE A 321 0.63 -4.10 15.58
N THR A 322 1.70 -4.24 14.81
CA THR A 322 2.59 -5.41 14.89
C THR A 322 3.35 -5.47 16.22
N LYS A 323 3.88 -4.32 16.69
CA LYS A 323 4.59 -4.23 17.97
C LYS A 323 3.69 -4.54 19.18
N THR A 324 2.47 -3.99 19.19
CA THR A 324 1.52 -4.24 20.29
C THR A 324 1.11 -5.70 20.33
N TYR A 325 0.96 -6.36 19.17
CA TYR A 325 0.73 -7.80 19.11
C TYR A 325 1.93 -8.59 19.65
N ALA A 326 3.14 -8.27 19.21
CA ALA A 326 4.37 -8.94 19.64
C ALA A 326 4.64 -8.80 21.14
N ALA A 327 4.26 -7.65 21.72
CA ALA A 327 4.32 -7.39 23.16
C ALA A 327 3.18 -8.01 23.98
N GLY A 328 2.23 -8.74 23.34
CA GLY A 328 1.07 -9.35 24.00
C GLY A 328 -0.02 -8.38 24.42
N ASN A 329 0.07 -7.10 24.06
CA ASN A 329 -0.91 -6.08 24.45
C ASN A 329 -2.09 -6.04 23.45
N LEU A 330 -2.96 -7.06 23.54
CA LEU A 330 -4.14 -7.19 22.68
C LEU A 330 -5.15 -6.05 22.84
N PRO A 331 -5.45 -5.52 24.04
CA PRO A 331 -6.38 -4.39 24.18
C PRO A 331 -5.93 -3.16 23.40
N GLN A 332 -4.66 -2.78 23.47
CA GLN A 332 -4.10 -1.66 22.71
C GLN A 332 -4.10 -1.95 21.20
N MET A 333 -3.77 -3.19 20.81
CA MET A 333 -3.86 -3.62 19.42
C MET A 333 -5.29 -3.47 18.86
N HIS A 334 -6.32 -3.91 19.62
CA HIS A 334 -7.73 -3.77 19.21
C HIS A 334 -8.13 -2.32 19.00
N GLN A 335 -7.69 -1.42 19.91
CA GLN A 335 -7.92 0.01 19.75
C GLN A 335 -7.27 0.56 18.48
N LEU A 336 -6.02 0.21 18.20
CA LEU A 336 -5.29 0.64 16.99
C LEU A 336 -5.99 0.11 15.71
N VAL A 337 -6.44 -1.13 15.71
CA VAL A 337 -7.18 -1.74 14.60
C VAL A 337 -8.49 -1.01 14.34
N CYS A 338 -9.30 -0.78 15.38
CA CYS A 338 -10.59 -0.07 15.24
C CYS A 338 -10.40 1.40 14.85
N ARG A 339 -9.47 2.11 15.48
CA ARG A 339 -9.13 3.50 15.15
C ARG A 339 -8.63 3.62 13.72
N GLY A 340 -7.72 2.72 13.32
CA GLY A 340 -7.16 2.71 11.98
C GLY A 340 -8.21 2.47 10.89
N ALA A 341 -9.17 1.57 11.11
CA ALA A 341 -10.28 1.33 10.19
C ALA A 341 -11.17 2.58 10.04
N LYS A 342 -11.56 3.20 11.15
CA LYS A 342 -12.36 4.43 11.15
C LYS A 342 -11.66 5.56 10.40
N PHE A 343 -10.42 5.87 10.76
CA PHE A 343 -9.68 6.97 10.13
C PHE A 343 -9.42 6.72 8.65
N SER A 344 -9.14 5.49 8.25
CA SER A 344 -9.02 5.12 6.83
C SER A 344 -10.32 5.36 6.07
N PHE A 345 -11.46 5.01 6.67
CA PHE A 345 -12.78 5.29 6.12
C PHE A 345 -13.04 6.80 6.03
N PHE A 346 -12.73 7.57 7.07
CA PHE A 346 -12.91 9.03 7.08
C PHE A 346 -12.08 9.73 6.00
N LEU A 347 -10.84 9.29 5.79
CA LEU A 347 -10.00 9.79 4.71
C LEU A 347 -10.58 9.45 3.32
N THR A 348 -11.20 8.29 3.16
CA THR A 348 -11.82 7.90 1.89
C THR A 348 -13.06 8.73 1.59
N ILE A 349 -13.99 8.92 2.56
CA ILE A 349 -15.22 9.68 2.34
C ILE A 349 -14.96 11.16 2.10
N LEU A 350 -13.85 11.71 2.59
CA LEU A 350 -13.45 13.10 2.34
C LEU A 350 -13.32 13.40 0.83
N PHE A 351 -12.88 12.39 0.05
CA PHE A 351 -12.81 12.46 -1.41
C PHE A 351 -14.10 11.92 -2.06
N ALA A 352 -14.63 10.80 -1.53
CA ALA A 352 -15.76 10.11 -2.15
C ALA A 352 -17.03 10.96 -2.23
N ILE A 353 -17.31 11.81 -1.23
CA ILE A 353 -18.53 12.62 -1.20
C ILE A 353 -18.49 13.71 -2.29
N PRO A 354 -17.49 14.62 -2.37
CA PRO A 354 -17.48 15.64 -3.41
C PRO A 354 -17.39 15.04 -4.82
N PHE A 355 -16.59 14.00 -5.03
CA PHE A 355 -16.54 13.29 -6.32
C PHE A 355 -17.83 12.53 -6.61
N GLY A 356 -18.56 12.04 -5.61
CA GLY A 356 -19.85 11.38 -5.79
C GLY A 356 -20.89 12.30 -6.40
N PHE A 357 -20.98 13.54 -5.93
CA PHE A 357 -21.95 14.52 -6.41
C PHE A 357 -21.50 15.26 -7.66
N GLU A 358 -20.29 15.79 -7.68
CA GLU A 358 -19.79 16.71 -8.71
C GLU A 358 -18.69 16.07 -9.60
N ALA A 359 -18.72 14.73 -9.79
CA ALA A 359 -17.74 14.01 -10.62
C ALA A 359 -17.63 14.58 -12.05
N GLU A 360 -18.78 14.90 -12.67
CA GLU A 360 -18.81 15.43 -14.03
C GLU A 360 -18.08 16.76 -14.13
N LYS A 361 -18.34 17.69 -13.22
CA LYS A 361 -17.71 19.01 -13.18
C LYS A 361 -16.21 18.91 -12.90
N LEU A 362 -15.83 18.06 -11.92
CA LEU A 362 -14.42 17.82 -11.58
C LEU A 362 -13.65 17.22 -12.75
N LEU A 363 -14.23 16.23 -13.43
CA LEU A 363 -13.63 15.59 -14.58
C LEU A 363 -13.53 16.52 -15.79
N THR A 364 -14.57 17.34 -16.04
CA THR A 364 -14.56 18.33 -17.13
C THR A 364 -13.50 19.40 -16.90
N LEU A 365 -13.33 19.89 -15.67
CA LEU A 365 -12.27 20.83 -15.32
C LEU A 365 -10.88 20.24 -15.47
N TRP A 366 -10.72 18.93 -15.23
CA TRP A 366 -9.43 18.26 -15.33
C TRP A 366 -9.09 17.84 -16.77
N LEU A 367 -10.04 17.21 -17.47
CA LEU A 367 -9.80 16.55 -18.77
C LEU A 367 -10.26 17.39 -19.98
N GLY A 368 -11.16 18.36 -19.77
CA GLY A 368 -11.86 19.06 -20.84
C GLY A 368 -12.98 18.20 -21.45
N ILE A 369 -12.62 17.09 -22.08
CA ILE A 369 -13.57 16.12 -22.66
C ILE A 369 -13.61 14.89 -21.75
N VAL A 370 -14.80 14.52 -21.29
CA VAL A 370 -15.02 13.37 -20.40
C VAL A 370 -15.56 12.21 -21.23
N PRO A 371 -14.83 11.07 -21.33
CA PRO A 371 -15.32 9.89 -22.03
C PRO A 371 -16.61 9.35 -21.42
N GLU A 372 -17.43 8.70 -22.23
CA GLU A 372 -18.65 8.04 -21.81
C GLU A 372 -18.37 7.03 -20.67
N TYR A 373 -19.30 6.86 -19.75
CA TYR A 373 -19.17 6.04 -18.53
C TYR A 373 -18.14 6.50 -17.50
N THR A 374 -17.25 7.47 -17.77
CA THR A 374 -16.22 7.87 -16.80
C THR A 374 -16.81 8.37 -15.49
N VAL A 375 -17.88 9.18 -15.52
CA VAL A 375 -18.55 9.72 -14.35
C VAL A 375 -19.10 8.60 -13.46
N ILE A 376 -19.83 7.64 -14.05
CA ILE A 376 -20.40 6.53 -13.30
C ILE A 376 -19.30 5.59 -12.75
N PHE A 377 -18.22 5.37 -13.51
CA PHE A 377 -17.08 4.57 -13.05
C PHE A 377 -16.37 5.23 -11.87
N VAL A 378 -16.17 6.54 -11.87
CA VAL A 378 -15.60 7.28 -10.73
C VAL A 378 -16.47 7.10 -9.49
N ARG A 379 -17.80 7.28 -9.60
CA ARG A 379 -18.74 7.07 -8.49
C ARG A 379 -18.66 5.64 -7.93
N LEU A 380 -18.74 4.64 -8.81
CA LEU A 380 -18.67 3.22 -8.41
C LEU A 380 -17.30 2.85 -7.83
N THR A 381 -16.23 3.44 -8.34
CA THR A 381 -14.87 3.23 -7.82
C THR A 381 -14.75 3.73 -6.36
N PHE A 382 -15.32 4.87 -6.02
CA PHE A 382 -15.33 5.34 -4.63
C PHE A 382 -16.19 4.45 -3.72
N ILE A 383 -17.33 3.96 -4.19
CA ILE A 383 -18.13 2.98 -3.43
C ILE A 383 -17.31 1.70 -3.19
N SER A 384 -16.58 1.21 -4.20
CA SER A 384 -15.65 0.08 -4.07
C SER A 384 -14.53 0.36 -3.07
N ALA A 385 -13.97 1.57 -3.07
CA ALA A 385 -12.94 1.99 -2.12
C ALA A 385 -13.46 1.99 -0.67
N ILE A 386 -14.68 2.48 -0.45
CA ILE A 386 -15.35 2.47 0.86
C ILE A 386 -15.51 1.04 1.38
N THR A 387 -15.90 0.09 0.54
CA THR A 387 -16.04 -1.31 0.97
C THR A 387 -14.70 -1.98 1.29
N THR A 388 -13.64 -1.66 0.54
CA THR A 388 -12.32 -2.27 0.75
C THR A 388 -11.59 -1.69 1.95
N VAL A 389 -11.70 -0.38 2.19
CA VAL A 389 -10.93 0.33 3.23
C VAL A 389 -11.28 -0.12 4.64
N LEU A 390 -12.54 -0.49 4.89
CA LEU A 390 -13.01 -0.97 6.18
C LEU A 390 -12.32 -2.28 6.62
N GLY A 391 -11.76 -3.06 5.70
CA GLY A 391 -11.04 -4.28 6.01
C GLY A 391 -9.52 -4.14 6.11
N ASN A 392 -8.93 -2.98 5.78
CA ASN A 392 -7.48 -2.83 5.64
C ASN A 392 -6.69 -3.06 6.94
N THR A 393 -7.21 -2.59 8.08
CA THR A 393 -6.57 -2.79 9.39
C THR A 393 -6.66 -4.24 9.88
N LEU A 394 -7.72 -4.96 9.53
CA LEU A 394 -7.83 -6.40 9.80
C LEU A 394 -6.78 -7.19 9.04
N VAL A 395 -6.45 -6.79 7.80
CA VAL A 395 -5.34 -7.35 7.04
C VAL A 395 -4.01 -7.12 7.75
N THR A 396 -3.78 -5.90 8.26
CA THR A 396 -2.56 -5.57 9.02
C THR A 396 -2.48 -6.36 10.32
N ALA A 397 -3.59 -6.51 11.03
CA ALA A 397 -3.68 -7.31 12.25
C ALA A 397 -3.39 -8.80 11.98
N GLN A 398 -3.94 -9.35 10.91
CA GLN A 398 -3.67 -10.71 10.48
C GLN A 398 -2.18 -10.90 10.12
N TYR A 399 -1.54 -9.96 9.42
CA TYR A 399 -0.11 -10.01 9.15
C TYR A 399 0.73 -10.02 10.43
N ALA A 400 0.34 -9.27 11.46
CA ALA A 400 1.04 -9.25 12.73
C ALA A 400 1.10 -10.64 13.38
N THR A 401 0.05 -11.48 13.25
CA THR A 401 0.03 -12.84 13.80
C THR A 401 0.99 -13.81 13.11
N GLY A 402 1.36 -13.54 11.85
CA GLY A 402 2.15 -14.45 11.01
C GLY A 402 1.38 -15.65 10.45
N LYS A 403 0.20 -15.99 10.99
CA LYS A 403 -0.62 -17.14 10.56
C LYS A 403 -1.49 -16.76 9.36
N ILE A 404 -0.87 -16.50 8.19
CA ILE A 404 -1.57 -15.92 7.05
C ILE A 404 -2.21 -16.95 6.10
N ARG A 405 -1.76 -18.23 6.12
CA ARG A 405 -2.13 -19.25 5.11
C ARG A 405 -3.64 -19.41 4.95
N LYS A 406 -4.35 -19.74 6.04
CA LYS A 406 -5.81 -19.96 6.00
C LYS A 406 -6.56 -18.73 5.50
N TYR A 407 -6.17 -17.57 6.00
CA TYR A 407 -6.76 -16.30 5.61
C TYR A 407 -6.55 -16.01 4.11
N GLN A 408 -5.33 -16.13 3.61
CA GLN A 408 -5.03 -15.88 2.20
C GLN A 408 -5.79 -16.84 1.28
N ILE A 409 -5.85 -18.14 1.62
CA ILE A 409 -6.60 -19.12 0.81
C ILE A 409 -8.08 -18.72 0.71
N VAL A 410 -8.75 -18.49 1.85
CA VAL A 410 -10.18 -18.16 1.88
C VAL A 410 -10.44 -16.84 1.14
N MET A 411 -9.65 -15.80 1.43
CA MET A 411 -9.84 -14.49 0.81
C MET A 411 -9.56 -14.51 -0.70
N THR A 412 -8.58 -15.29 -1.14
CA THR A 412 -8.26 -15.44 -2.57
C THR A 412 -9.38 -16.17 -3.30
N ILE A 413 -9.86 -17.30 -2.77
CA ILE A 413 -10.95 -18.07 -3.37
C ILE A 413 -12.23 -17.21 -3.44
N CYS A 414 -12.62 -16.59 -2.34
CA CYS A 414 -13.83 -15.76 -2.32
C CYS A 414 -13.67 -14.50 -3.20
N GLY A 415 -12.49 -13.88 -3.21
CA GLY A 415 -12.23 -12.70 -4.04
C GLY A 415 -12.14 -13.04 -5.53
N PHE A 416 -11.66 -14.23 -5.88
CA PHE A 416 -11.55 -14.66 -7.29
C PHE A 416 -12.90 -14.72 -8.00
N TRP A 417 -14.00 -14.93 -7.27
CA TRP A 417 -15.35 -14.96 -7.84
C TRP A 417 -15.77 -13.68 -8.57
N VAL A 418 -15.14 -12.55 -8.29
CA VAL A 418 -15.43 -11.30 -9.02
C VAL A 418 -15.20 -11.45 -10.53
N PHE A 419 -14.10 -12.10 -10.94
CA PHE A 419 -13.76 -12.26 -12.34
C PHE A 419 -14.77 -13.15 -13.11
N PRO A 420 -15.05 -14.41 -12.70
CA PRO A 420 -16.00 -15.25 -13.41
C PRO A 420 -17.44 -14.71 -13.37
N LEU A 421 -17.87 -14.12 -12.26
CA LEU A 421 -19.21 -13.51 -12.18
C LEU A 421 -19.34 -12.31 -13.13
N THR A 422 -18.30 -11.50 -13.26
CA THR A 422 -18.28 -10.38 -14.22
C THR A 422 -18.31 -10.90 -15.66
N TRP A 423 -17.55 -11.95 -15.97
CA TRP A 423 -17.57 -12.58 -17.28
C TRP A 423 -18.96 -13.14 -17.64
N ILE A 424 -19.61 -13.84 -16.70
CA ILE A 424 -20.99 -14.34 -16.87
C ILE A 424 -21.96 -13.18 -17.09
N ALA A 425 -21.88 -12.11 -16.29
CA ALA A 425 -22.75 -10.95 -16.44
C ALA A 425 -22.61 -10.31 -17.83
N PHE A 426 -21.39 -10.15 -18.35
CA PHE A 426 -21.15 -9.61 -19.68
C PHE A 426 -21.66 -10.54 -20.79
N LYS A 427 -21.48 -11.85 -20.63
CA LYS A 427 -22.01 -12.85 -21.57
C LYS A 427 -23.53 -12.86 -21.63
N LEU A 428 -24.22 -12.54 -20.54
CA LEU A 428 -25.68 -12.41 -20.47
C LEU A 428 -26.19 -11.04 -20.93
N GLY A 429 -25.34 -10.17 -21.51
CA GLY A 429 -25.72 -8.86 -22.02
C GLY A 429 -25.74 -7.73 -20.98
N GLY A 430 -25.17 -7.97 -19.81
CA GLY A 430 -25.00 -6.93 -18.78
C GLY A 430 -24.06 -5.82 -19.23
N GLY A 431 -24.37 -4.56 -18.88
CA GLY A 431 -23.55 -3.39 -19.20
C GLY A 431 -22.22 -3.34 -18.43
N PRO A 432 -21.30 -2.42 -18.78
CA PRO A 432 -19.94 -2.36 -18.22
C PRO A 432 -19.90 -2.06 -16.70
N THR A 433 -20.95 -1.46 -16.15
CA THR A 433 -21.10 -1.14 -14.71
C THR A 433 -21.19 -2.40 -13.83
N TRP A 434 -21.62 -3.54 -14.37
CA TRP A 434 -21.71 -4.79 -13.62
C TRP A 434 -20.38 -5.23 -13.02
N SER A 435 -19.25 -4.91 -13.66
CA SER A 435 -17.91 -5.20 -13.11
C SER A 435 -17.69 -4.56 -11.74
N TYR A 436 -18.17 -3.34 -11.55
CA TYR A 436 -18.08 -2.63 -10.26
C TYR A 436 -19.13 -3.12 -9.27
N ILE A 437 -20.38 -3.35 -9.74
CA ILE A 437 -21.47 -3.83 -8.87
C ILE A 437 -21.09 -5.18 -8.24
N ILE A 438 -20.62 -6.13 -9.06
CA ILE A 438 -20.17 -7.45 -8.59
C ILE A 438 -18.99 -7.29 -7.62
N PHE A 439 -18.00 -6.45 -7.96
CA PHE A 439 -16.88 -6.16 -7.07
C PHE A 439 -17.35 -5.63 -5.71
N ILE A 440 -18.24 -4.65 -5.69
CA ILE A 440 -18.80 -4.06 -4.46
C ILE A 440 -19.51 -5.12 -3.63
N LEU A 441 -20.38 -5.94 -4.22
CA LEU A 441 -21.13 -6.98 -3.51
C LEU A 441 -20.22 -8.05 -2.91
N VAL A 442 -19.26 -8.56 -3.69
CA VAL A 442 -18.30 -9.56 -3.21
C VAL A 442 -17.42 -8.99 -2.11
N TYR A 443 -16.83 -7.80 -2.30
CA TYR A 443 -15.94 -7.21 -1.31
C TYR A 443 -16.68 -6.72 -0.05
N PHE A 444 -17.94 -6.34 -0.17
CA PHE A 444 -18.78 -6.08 1.00
C PHE A 444 -19.00 -7.36 1.83
N GLY A 445 -19.34 -8.47 1.19
CA GLY A 445 -19.40 -9.78 1.85
C GLY A 445 -18.08 -10.19 2.48
N LEU A 446 -16.96 -9.90 1.79
CA LEU A 446 -15.61 -10.19 2.30
C LEU A 446 -15.24 -9.42 3.58
N ILE A 447 -15.87 -8.29 3.90
CA ILE A 447 -15.67 -7.62 5.20
C ILE A 447 -16.04 -8.56 6.34
N PHE A 448 -17.21 -9.20 6.25
CA PHE A 448 -17.70 -10.13 7.28
C PHE A 448 -16.84 -11.39 7.37
N VAL A 449 -16.41 -11.93 6.23
CA VAL A 449 -15.48 -13.06 6.19
C VAL A 449 -14.13 -12.70 6.85
N ARG A 450 -13.60 -11.50 6.59
CA ARG A 450 -12.37 -11.00 7.23
C ARG A 450 -12.51 -10.91 8.74
N ILE A 451 -13.59 -10.30 9.23
CA ILE A 451 -13.82 -10.19 10.68
C ILE A 451 -13.91 -11.59 11.29
N TYR A 452 -14.64 -12.52 10.67
CA TYR A 452 -14.78 -13.89 11.13
C TYR A 452 -13.44 -14.63 11.21
N LEU A 453 -12.56 -14.49 10.21
CA LEU A 453 -11.25 -15.13 10.20
C LEU A 453 -10.26 -14.51 11.19
N VAL A 454 -10.33 -13.19 11.38
CA VAL A 454 -9.36 -12.47 12.22
C VAL A 454 -9.75 -12.48 13.69
N LYS A 455 -11.05 -12.56 14.02
CA LYS A 455 -11.53 -12.54 15.42
C LYS A 455 -10.80 -13.55 16.31
N ASP A 456 -10.65 -14.81 15.85
CA ASP A 456 -10.03 -15.88 16.61
C ASP A 456 -8.49 -15.75 16.64
N MET A 457 -7.90 -15.06 15.66
CA MET A 457 -6.44 -14.88 15.56
C MET A 457 -5.89 -13.87 16.56
N ILE A 458 -6.70 -12.87 16.92
CA ILE A 458 -6.31 -11.78 17.81
C ILE A 458 -7.28 -11.60 18.98
N ASN A 459 -8.19 -12.53 19.22
CA ASN A 459 -9.26 -12.45 20.23
C ASN A 459 -10.10 -11.17 20.15
N LEU A 460 -10.38 -10.69 18.92
CA LEU A 460 -11.18 -9.48 18.70
C LEU A 460 -12.67 -9.80 18.76
N SER A 461 -13.42 -9.10 19.61
CA SER A 461 -14.87 -9.24 19.65
C SER A 461 -15.51 -8.74 18.35
N TRP A 462 -16.37 -9.58 17.75
CA TRP A 462 -17.19 -9.22 16.59
C TRP A 462 -18.04 -7.97 16.87
N SER A 463 -18.73 -7.97 18.03
CA SER A 463 -19.59 -6.87 18.44
C SER A 463 -18.83 -5.55 18.59
N LEU A 464 -17.60 -5.61 19.14
CA LEU A 464 -16.74 -4.45 19.27
C LEU A 464 -16.43 -3.83 17.90
N TYR A 465 -16.01 -4.65 16.93
CA TYR A 465 -15.65 -4.14 15.60
C TYR A 465 -16.88 -3.59 14.85
N VAL A 466 -17.99 -4.30 14.88
CA VAL A 466 -19.23 -3.85 14.23
C VAL A 466 -19.73 -2.53 14.84
N LYS A 467 -19.79 -2.42 16.16
CA LYS A 467 -20.27 -1.21 16.85
C LYS A 467 -19.31 -0.04 16.68
N GLU A 468 -18.01 -0.25 16.95
CA GLU A 468 -17.01 0.83 16.98
C GLU A 468 -16.53 1.25 15.59
N VAL A 469 -16.55 0.36 14.60
CA VAL A 469 -16.08 0.67 13.24
C VAL A 469 -17.26 0.86 12.30
N LEU A 470 -18.05 -0.18 12.04
CA LEU A 470 -19.12 -0.11 11.03
C LEU A 470 -20.23 0.85 11.46
N GLY A 471 -20.71 0.76 12.72
CA GLY A 471 -21.79 1.63 13.23
C GLY A 471 -21.39 3.09 13.24
N ARG A 472 -20.20 3.43 13.80
CA ARG A 472 -19.73 4.83 13.82
C ARG A 472 -19.43 5.36 12.42
N SER A 473 -18.84 4.54 11.54
CA SER A 473 -18.57 4.92 10.15
C SER A 473 -19.87 5.22 9.39
N LEU A 474 -20.91 4.44 9.61
CA LEU A 474 -22.23 4.66 9.00
C LEU A 474 -22.85 5.98 9.47
N ILE A 475 -22.84 6.26 10.79
CA ILE A 475 -23.39 7.51 11.35
C ILE A 475 -22.63 8.72 10.77
N VAL A 476 -21.29 8.65 10.73
CA VAL A 476 -20.46 9.71 10.15
C VAL A 476 -20.76 9.89 8.66
N PHE A 477 -20.91 8.80 7.91
CA PHE A 477 -21.25 8.86 6.49
C PHE A 477 -22.60 9.55 6.25
N ILE A 478 -23.63 9.16 6.99
CA ILE A 478 -24.97 9.78 6.89
C ILE A 478 -24.88 11.29 7.20
N GLY A 479 -24.23 11.66 8.30
CA GLY A 479 -24.09 13.07 8.68
C GLY A 479 -23.26 13.90 7.70
N ALA A 480 -22.26 13.29 7.06
CA ALA A 480 -21.42 13.94 6.04
C ALA A 480 -22.12 14.02 4.68
N PHE A 481 -23.02 13.08 4.36
CA PHE A 481 -23.66 12.96 3.06
C PHE A 481 -24.91 13.87 2.92
N ILE A 482 -25.68 14.05 4.01
CA ILE A 482 -26.95 14.79 3.97
C ILE A 482 -26.77 16.26 3.56
N PRO A 483 -25.87 17.09 4.14
CA PRO A 483 -25.77 18.49 3.76
C PRO A 483 -25.40 18.72 2.28
N PRO A 484 -24.40 18.01 1.70
CA PRO A 484 -24.14 18.11 0.26
C PRO A 484 -25.32 17.64 -0.59
N LEU A 485 -26.04 16.60 -0.17
CA LEU A 485 -27.24 16.11 -0.89
C LEU A 485 -28.30 17.18 -0.98
N VAL A 486 -28.57 17.89 0.12
CA VAL A 486 -29.56 18.99 0.15
C VAL A 486 -29.15 20.09 -0.83
N ILE A 487 -27.89 20.51 -0.81
CA ILE A 487 -27.38 21.53 -1.75
C ILE A 487 -27.53 21.04 -3.20
N TYR A 488 -27.19 19.78 -3.47
CA TYR A 488 -27.27 19.18 -4.80
C TYR A 488 -28.69 19.16 -5.35
N LEU A 489 -29.71 18.90 -4.49
CA LEU A 489 -31.13 18.83 -4.88
C LEU A 489 -31.77 20.21 -5.02
N LEU A 490 -31.35 21.20 -4.23
CA LEU A 490 -31.98 22.52 -4.19
C LEU A 490 -31.39 23.54 -5.17
N MET A 491 -30.14 23.30 -5.65
CA MET A 491 -29.45 24.30 -6.47
C MET A 491 -29.21 23.78 -7.91
N PRO A 492 -29.38 24.66 -8.92
CA PRO A 492 -29.06 24.30 -10.30
C PRO A 492 -27.55 24.07 -10.49
N PRO A 493 -27.12 23.35 -11.57
CA PRO A 493 -25.72 22.97 -11.81
C PRO A 493 -24.84 24.16 -12.23
N THR A 494 -24.54 25.06 -11.31
CA THR A 494 -23.69 26.23 -11.48
C THR A 494 -22.28 26.03 -10.90
N ILE A 495 -21.33 26.93 -11.24
CA ILE A 495 -20.00 26.97 -10.61
C ILE A 495 -20.13 27.29 -9.11
N PHE A 496 -21.09 28.14 -8.74
CA PHE A 496 -21.34 28.47 -7.35
C PHE A 496 -21.81 27.24 -6.54
N ARG A 497 -22.76 26.43 -7.09
CA ARG A 497 -23.15 25.16 -6.46
C ARG A 497 -21.94 24.24 -6.28
N PHE A 498 -21.08 24.10 -7.30
CA PHE A 498 -19.90 23.27 -7.23
C PHE A 498 -18.97 23.66 -6.07
N ILE A 499 -18.63 24.95 -5.95
CA ILE A 499 -17.77 25.44 -4.86
C ILE A 499 -18.44 25.23 -3.51
N LEU A 500 -19.72 25.63 -3.39
CA LEU A 500 -20.49 25.49 -2.16
C LEU A 500 -20.59 24.03 -1.72
N LEU A 501 -20.86 23.12 -2.65
CA LEU A 501 -20.99 21.69 -2.38
C LEU A 501 -19.64 21.08 -1.95
N CYS A 502 -18.53 21.43 -2.59
CA CYS A 502 -17.20 21.00 -2.17
C CYS A 502 -16.86 21.49 -0.75
N CYS A 503 -17.11 22.76 -0.47
CA CYS A 503 -16.90 23.32 0.88
C CYS A 503 -17.82 22.67 1.92
N ALA A 504 -19.11 22.53 1.61
CA ALA A 504 -20.09 21.91 2.50
C ALA A 504 -19.76 20.44 2.77
N SER A 505 -19.34 19.68 1.76
CA SER A 505 -18.94 18.27 1.95
C SER A 505 -17.72 18.14 2.85
N LEU A 506 -16.70 19.00 2.71
CA LEU A 506 -15.53 19.01 3.58
C LEU A 506 -15.92 19.39 5.03
N LEU A 507 -16.67 20.46 5.22
CA LEU A 507 -17.10 20.94 6.54
C LEU A 507 -18.03 19.92 7.22
N ALA A 508 -19.02 19.37 6.50
CA ALA A 508 -19.94 18.37 7.02
C ALA A 508 -19.21 17.08 7.40
N THR A 509 -18.22 16.66 6.60
CA THR A 509 -17.39 15.48 6.91
C THR A 509 -16.56 15.74 8.16
N CYS A 510 -15.83 16.84 8.25
CA CYS A 510 -15.05 17.21 9.44
C CYS A 510 -15.92 17.33 10.71
N PHE A 511 -17.08 17.97 10.59
CA PHE A 511 -18.03 18.11 11.70
C PHE A 511 -18.58 16.74 12.16
N SER A 512 -18.99 15.89 11.21
CA SER A 512 -19.54 14.55 11.51
C SER A 512 -18.49 13.65 12.14
N ILE A 513 -17.23 13.71 11.68
CA ILE A 513 -16.10 13.01 12.28
C ILE A 513 -15.92 13.45 13.73
N TYR A 514 -15.84 14.76 13.96
CA TYR A 514 -15.65 15.33 15.30
C TYR A 514 -16.81 14.99 16.26
N ARG A 515 -18.05 15.10 15.80
CA ARG A 515 -19.24 14.92 16.64
C ARG A 515 -19.55 13.45 16.95
N PHE A 516 -19.46 12.57 15.94
CA PHE A 516 -19.94 11.18 15.98
C PHE A 516 -18.83 10.13 15.82
N GLY A 517 -17.77 10.45 15.07
CA GLY A 517 -16.71 9.49 14.73
C GLY A 517 -15.69 9.27 15.84
N LEU A 518 -15.36 10.34 16.58
CA LEU A 518 -14.28 10.33 17.56
C LEU A 518 -14.78 9.93 18.95
N GLN A 519 -14.00 9.06 19.62
CA GLN A 519 -14.16 8.77 21.06
C GLN A 519 -13.67 9.94 21.91
N PRO A 520 -14.11 10.09 23.18
CA PRO A 520 -13.67 11.18 24.05
C PRO A 520 -12.14 11.30 24.15
N GLN A 521 -11.43 10.19 24.27
CA GLN A 521 -9.97 10.15 24.31
C GLN A 521 -9.33 10.64 23.01
N GLU A 522 -9.91 10.29 21.85
CA GLU A 522 -9.44 10.72 20.53
C GLU A 522 -9.64 12.24 20.35
N LYS A 523 -10.76 12.79 20.83
CA LYS A 523 -11.03 14.24 20.84
C LYS A 523 -9.99 15.00 21.65
N THR A 524 -9.70 14.54 22.85
CA THR A 524 -8.68 15.16 23.73
C THR A 524 -7.28 15.14 23.09
N ALA A 525 -6.91 14.03 22.45
CA ALA A 525 -5.65 13.91 21.75
C ALA A 525 -5.53 14.89 20.56
N ILE A 526 -6.60 15.01 19.73
CA ILE A 526 -6.63 15.92 18.59
C ILE A 526 -6.61 17.38 19.06
N MET A 527 -7.43 17.75 20.06
CA MET A 527 -7.45 19.09 20.64
C MET A 527 -6.07 19.48 21.21
N GLY A 528 -5.39 18.56 21.88
CA GLY A 528 -4.03 18.79 22.40
C GLY A 528 -2.99 19.05 21.31
N VAL A 529 -3.13 18.40 20.13
CA VAL A 529 -2.26 18.67 18.97
C VAL A 529 -2.56 20.05 18.37
N ILE A 530 -3.85 20.36 18.16
CA ILE A 530 -4.29 21.65 17.62
C ILE A 530 -3.87 22.81 18.54
N ALA A 531 -4.11 22.72 19.84
CA ALA A 531 -3.71 23.74 20.82
C ALA A 531 -2.18 23.99 20.80
N LYS A 532 -1.37 22.95 20.65
CA LYS A 532 0.09 23.09 20.54
C LYS A 532 0.53 23.76 19.23
N CYS A 533 -0.17 23.53 18.13
CA CYS A 533 0.10 24.23 16.86
C CYS A 533 -0.21 25.73 16.97
N PHE A 534 -1.32 26.09 17.60
CA PHE A 534 -1.68 27.50 17.82
C PHE A 534 -0.77 28.21 18.83
N HIS A 535 -0.38 27.55 19.92
CA HIS A 535 0.51 28.13 20.95
C HIS A 535 1.96 28.32 20.45
N LYS A 536 2.40 27.57 19.45
CA LYS A 536 3.73 27.74 18.84
C LYS A 536 3.81 28.97 17.95
N ASN A 537 2.69 29.36 17.33
CA ASN A 537 2.60 30.58 16.50
C ASN A 537 2.40 31.88 17.33
N SER A 538 2.03 31.79 18.61
CA SER A 538 1.91 32.97 19.47
C SER A 538 3.20 33.32 20.22
N LYS A 539 4.28 32.57 20.02
CA LYS A 539 5.61 32.80 20.62
C LYS A 539 6.71 33.14 19.59
N GLN A 540 6.34 33.39 18.36
CA GLN A 540 7.12 34.07 17.32
C GLN A 540 6.50 35.45 17.02
#